data_e7d08dd69b2f03e439115cc77040039d
#
_entry.id   e7d08dd69b2f03e439115cc77040039d
#
_cell.length_a   1.000
_cell.length_b   1.000
_cell.length_c   1.000
_cell.angle_alpha   90.00
_cell.angle_beta   90.00
_cell.angle_gamma   90.00
#
_symmetry.space_group_name_H-M   'P 1'
#
loop_
_entity.id
_entity.type
_entity.pdbx_description
1 polymer ?
#
loop_
_entity_poly.entity_id
_entity_poly.type
_entity_poly.pdbx_seq_one_letter_code
_entity_poly.pdbx_strand_id
1 'polypeptide(L)'
;LIYVDVKCGSVKVKPHSSAGALAEVGGQAIKNIEMLITRNKNLKAANWNILASSWPTRNAPQQMTERIRLLRGARFSAPNQETRERAVEQAWEIVAQRRRSSRVQKEVWIVSANSFSATHFEIQLNKGHNGSQESLQAYQLIQSWISTANSNDVDLKIFVSV
;
A
#
# COMPACT_ATOMS: atom_id res chain seq x y z
N LEU A 1 6.90 -10.44 -0.17
CA LEU A 1 5.80 -9.93 0.65
C LEU A 1 5.60 -8.46 0.35
N ILE A 2 4.40 -8.08 -0.07
CA ILE A 2 4.11 -6.71 -0.50
C ILE A 2 3.05 -6.13 0.43
N TYR A 3 3.30 -4.92 0.93
CA TYR A 3 2.31 -4.06 1.57
C TYR A 3 1.91 -2.95 0.58
N VAL A 4 0.63 -2.77 0.36
CA VAL A 4 0.12 -1.78 -0.61
C VAL A 4 -0.76 -0.77 0.12
N ASP A 5 -0.44 0.51 -0.03
CA ASP A 5 -1.29 1.62 0.39
C ASP A 5 -1.78 2.40 -0.83
N VAL A 6 -3.07 2.72 -0.88
CA VAL A 6 -3.71 3.28 -2.07
C VAL A 6 -4.51 4.53 -1.71
N LYS A 7 -4.26 5.60 -2.46
CA LYS A 7 -5.08 6.80 -2.45
C LYS A 7 -5.55 7.12 -3.86
N CYS A 8 -6.85 7.39 -4.01
CA CYS A 8 -7.43 7.84 -5.26
C CYS A 8 -7.92 9.29 -5.11
N GLY A 9 -7.44 10.16 -5.98
CA GLY A 9 -7.93 11.54 -6.11
C GLY A 9 -9.22 11.61 -6.94
N SER A 10 -9.80 12.79 -7.00
CA SER A 10 -10.97 13.06 -7.85
C SER A 10 -10.60 13.05 -9.32
N VAL A 11 -11.37 12.35 -10.15
CA VAL A 11 -11.21 12.37 -11.62
C VAL A 11 -11.55 13.72 -12.25
N LYS A 12 -12.20 14.62 -11.50
CA LYS A 12 -12.62 15.96 -11.98
C LYS A 12 -11.51 17.01 -11.87
N VAL A 13 -10.44 16.72 -11.17
CA VAL A 13 -9.35 17.66 -10.94
C VAL A 13 -8.05 17.05 -11.47
N LYS A 14 -7.33 17.80 -12.33
CA LYS A 14 -6.02 17.36 -12.79
C LYS A 14 -5.08 17.30 -11.57
N PRO A 15 -4.39 16.16 -11.36
CA PRO A 15 -3.48 16.03 -10.25
C PRO A 15 -2.24 16.92 -10.46
N HIS A 16 -1.76 17.50 -9.37
CA HIS A 16 -0.48 18.21 -9.30
C HIS A 16 0.51 17.37 -8.48
N SER A 17 1.77 17.75 -8.45
CA SER A 17 2.78 17.11 -7.62
C SER A 17 2.83 17.75 -6.21
N SER A 18 1.70 17.69 -5.51
CA SER A 18 1.58 18.25 -4.16
C SER A 18 2.16 17.29 -3.11
N ALA A 19 2.99 17.82 -2.22
CA ALA A 19 3.54 17.10 -1.07
C ALA A 19 2.42 16.58 -0.15
N GLY A 20 1.37 17.38 0.08
CA GLY A 20 0.26 17.01 0.96
C GLY A 20 -0.52 15.78 0.47
N ALA A 21 -0.79 15.70 -0.84
CA ALA A 21 -1.49 14.57 -1.43
C ALA A 21 -0.68 13.26 -1.28
N LEU A 22 0.64 13.37 -1.46
CA LEU A 22 1.55 12.23 -1.36
C LEU A 22 1.83 11.84 0.10
N ALA A 23 1.97 12.83 1.00
CA ALA A 23 2.30 12.62 2.40
C ALA A 23 1.28 11.74 3.13
N GLU A 24 0.00 11.89 2.81
CA GLU A 24 -1.06 11.13 3.46
C GLU A 24 -0.90 9.61 3.19
N VAL A 25 -0.77 9.20 1.94
CA VAL A 25 -0.63 7.79 1.58
C VAL A 25 0.76 7.26 1.92
N GLY A 26 1.81 8.02 1.61
CA GLY A 26 3.18 7.59 1.85
C GLY A 26 3.53 7.53 3.33
N GLY A 27 3.04 8.49 4.12
CA GLY A 27 3.22 8.47 5.57
C GLY A 27 2.60 7.23 6.23
N GLN A 28 1.42 6.79 5.77
CA GLN A 28 0.81 5.56 6.25
C GLN A 28 1.62 4.33 5.82
N ALA A 29 2.04 4.27 4.56
CA ALA A 29 2.82 3.16 4.03
C ALA A 29 4.15 2.99 4.79
N ILE A 30 4.87 4.08 5.03
CA ILE A 30 6.16 4.06 5.75
C ILE A 30 5.98 3.69 7.22
N LYS A 31 4.96 4.23 7.89
CA LYS A 31 4.62 3.83 9.27
C LYS A 31 4.36 2.34 9.39
N ASN A 32 3.81 1.73 8.35
CA ASN A 32 3.45 0.31 8.35
C ASN A 32 4.58 -0.61 7.86
N ILE A 33 5.79 -0.11 7.57
CA ILE A 33 6.96 -0.96 7.25
C ILE A 33 7.20 -1.99 8.36
N GLU A 34 6.98 -1.63 9.63
CA GLU A 34 7.10 -2.56 10.75
C GLU A 34 6.26 -3.83 10.55
N MET A 35 5.09 -3.71 9.90
CA MET A 35 4.25 -4.87 9.58
C MET A 35 4.90 -5.86 8.62
N LEU A 36 5.92 -5.46 7.86
CA LEU A 36 6.67 -6.32 6.96
C LEU A 36 7.90 -6.97 7.59
N ILE A 37 8.51 -6.28 8.56
CA ILE A 37 9.83 -6.68 9.10
C ILE A 37 9.77 -7.27 10.51
N THR A 38 8.67 -7.05 11.23
CA THR A 38 8.55 -7.51 12.61
C THR A 38 8.73 -9.02 12.74
N ARG A 39 9.46 -9.43 13.77
CA ARG A 39 9.57 -10.82 14.19
C ARG A 39 8.48 -11.22 15.19
N ASN A 40 7.71 -10.27 15.68
CA ASN A 40 6.61 -10.52 16.59
C ASN A 40 5.49 -11.30 15.89
N LYS A 41 5.27 -12.54 16.32
CA LYS A 41 4.24 -13.42 15.75
C LYS A 41 2.82 -12.88 15.95
N ASN A 42 2.61 -12.12 17.01
CA ASN A 42 1.29 -11.66 17.44
C ASN A 42 0.94 -10.28 16.89
N LEU A 43 1.87 -9.59 16.22
CA LEU A 43 1.58 -8.29 15.65
C LEU A 43 0.72 -8.46 14.39
N LYS A 44 -0.57 -8.31 14.58
CA LYS A 44 -1.59 -8.23 13.52
C LYS A 44 -2.04 -6.78 13.36
N ALA A 45 -2.47 -6.40 12.16
CA ALA A 45 -3.20 -5.14 11.98
C ALA A 45 -4.49 -5.17 12.81
N ALA A 46 -4.89 -4.02 13.37
CA ALA A 46 -6.05 -3.94 14.26
C ALA A 46 -7.34 -4.50 13.64
N ASN A 47 -7.50 -4.34 12.33
CA ASN A 47 -8.69 -4.78 11.57
C ASN A 47 -8.44 -6.06 10.78
N TRP A 48 -7.46 -6.90 11.16
CA TRP A 48 -7.18 -8.13 10.42
C TRP A 48 -8.42 -9.01 10.23
N ASN A 49 -9.26 -9.09 11.23
CA ASN A 49 -10.48 -9.89 11.21
C ASN A 49 -11.53 -9.42 10.17
N ILE A 50 -11.43 -8.18 9.67
CA ILE A 50 -12.32 -7.69 8.60
C ILE A 50 -12.18 -8.51 7.31
N LEU A 51 -11.05 -9.20 7.13
CA LEU A 51 -10.82 -10.08 5.99
C LEU A 51 -11.80 -11.28 5.94
N ALA A 52 -12.37 -11.67 7.08
CA ALA A 52 -13.41 -12.70 7.15
C ALA A 52 -14.81 -12.17 6.80
N SER A 53 -15.00 -10.84 6.80
CA SER A 53 -16.29 -10.24 6.45
C SER A 53 -16.45 -10.16 4.93
N SER A 54 -17.70 -10.17 4.48
CA SER A 54 -18.03 -9.88 3.08
C SER A 54 -17.64 -8.46 2.70
N TRP A 55 -17.35 -8.23 1.44
CA TRP A 55 -17.13 -6.89 0.91
C TRP A 55 -18.46 -6.13 0.87
N PRO A 56 -18.57 -4.90 1.38
CA PRO A 56 -19.81 -4.14 1.32
C PRO A 56 -20.18 -3.81 -0.13
N THR A 57 -21.40 -4.18 -0.51
CA THR A 57 -21.86 -4.15 -1.92
C THR A 57 -22.46 -2.81 -2.37
N ARG A 58 -22.39 -1.76 -1.55
CA ARG A 58 -23.15 -0.51 -1.78
C ARG A 58 -22.98 0.15 -3.15
N ASN A 59 -21.90 -0.11 -3.90
CA ASN A 59 -21.65 0.48 -5.22
C ASN A 59 -20.76 -0.41 -6.12
N ALA A 60 -20.68 -1.71 -5.87
CA ALA A 60 -19.89 -2.58 -6.73
C ALA A 60 -20.77 -3.16 -7.86
N PRO A 61 -20.38 -3.02 -9.13
CA PRO A 61 -21.14 -3.60 -10.26
C PRO A 61 -21.12 -5.14 -10.26
N GLN A 62 -20.28 -5.75 -9.46
CA GLN A 62 -20.24 -7.20 -9.23
C GLN A 62 -20.08 -7.47 -7.73
N GLN A 63 -20.85 -8.41 -7.19
CA GLN A 63 -20.73 -8.85 -5.82
C GLN A 63 -19.38 -9.53 -5.61
N MET A 64 -18.47 -8.83 -4.93
CA MET A 64 -17.28 -9.43 -4.38
C MET A 64 -17.58 -9.85 -2.94
N THR A 65 -17.85 -11.12 -2.74
CA THR A 65 -18.21 -11.64 -1.42
C THR A 65 -16.99 -11.87 -0.54
N GLU A 66 -15.86 -12.29 -1.13
CA GLU A 66 -14.64 -12.59 -0.40
C GLU A 66 -13.60 -11.48 -0.50
N ARG A 67 -13.02 -11.11 0.63
CA ARG A 67 -11.87 -10.20 0.70
C ARG A 67 -10.56 -10.92 0.37
N ILE A 68 -10.44 -12.19 0.73
CA ILE A 68 -9.34 -13.05 0.31
C ILE A 68 -9.70 -13.65 -1.05
N ARG A 69 -8.97 -13.30 -2.10
CA ARG A 69 -9.22 -13.75 -3.48
C ARG A 69 -8.42 -14.98 -3.86
N LEU A 70 -7.20 -15.03 -3.36
CA LEU A 70 -6.27 -16.13 -3.60
C LEU A 70 -5.71 -16.62 -2.27
N LEU A 71 -5.66 -17.91 -2.11
CA LEU A 71 -5.00 -18.55 -0.99
C LEU A 71 -4.05 -19.62 -1.52
N ARG A 72 -2.77 -19.53 -1.20
CA ARG A 72 -1.71 -20.43 -1.70
C ARG A 72 -1.69 -20.54 -3.24
N GLY A 73 -1.97 -19.43 -3.93
CA GLY A 73 -1.98 -19.38 -5.40
C GLY A 73 -3.27 -19.90 -6.07
N ALA A 74 -4.20 -20.47 -5.32
CA ALA A 74 -5.49 -20.91 -5.85
C ALA A 74 -6.59 -19.87 -5.57
N ARG A 75 -7.56 -19.77 -6.47
CA ARG A 75 -8.75 -18.95 -6.25
C ARG A 75 -9.49 -19.44 -5.02
N PHE A 76 -9.77 -18.53 -4.10
CA PHE A 76 -10.49 -18.81 -2.88
C PHE A 76 -11.97 -18.50 -3.04
N SER A 77 -12.82 -19.41 -2.62
CA SER A 77 -14.26 -19.22 -2.49
C SER A 77 -14.71 -19.81 -1.17
N ALA A 78 -15.46 -19.03 -0.39
CA ALA A 78 -15.90 -19.44 0.94
C ALA A 78 -17.44 -19.52 0.99
N PRO A 79 -18.00 -20.70 1.18
CA PRO A 79 -19.45 -20.87 1.24
C PRO A 79 -20.07 -20.26 2.51
N ASN A 80 -19.30 -20.16 3.59
CA ASN A 80 -19.78 -19.69 4.88
C ASN A 80 -18.74 -18.90 5.66
N GLN A 81 -19.16 -18.31 6.78
CA GLN A 81 -18.33 -17.48 7.64
C GLN A 81 -17.15 -18.26 8.25
N GLU A 82 -17.38 -19.47 8.71
CA GLU A 82 -16.34 -20.32 9.32
C GLU A 82 -15.19 -20.60 8.34
N THR A 83 -15.51 -20.88 7.08
CA THR A 83 -14.49 -21.08 6.03
C THR A 83 -13.66 -19.80 5.80
N ARG A 84 -14.31 -18.63 5.85
CA ARG A 84 -13.59 -17.33 5.76
C ARG A 84 -12.66 -17.11 6.93
N GLU A 85 -13.09 -17.39 8.15
CA GLU A 85 -12.27 -17.24 9.36
C GLU A 85 -11.05 -18.15 9.33
N ARG A 86 -11.22 -19.41 8.94
CA ARG A 86 -10.10 -20.35 8.75
C ARG A 86 -9.11 -19.84 7.69
N ALA A 87 -9.61 -19.28 6.58
CA ALA A 87 -8.75 -18.73 5.53
C ALA A 87 -7.97 -17.49 6.02
N VAL A 88 -8.58 -16.67 6.85
CA VAL A 88 -7.90 -15.51 7.49
C VAL A 88 -6.75 -15.97 8.38
N GLU A 89 -6.96 -17.02 9.20
CA GLU A 89 -5.87 -17.58 10.02
C GLU A 89 -4.76 -18.19 9.17
N GLN A 90 -5.10 -18.94 8.13
CA GLN A 90 -4.10 -19.49 7.19
C GLN A 90 -3.31 -18.38 6.47
N ALA A 91 -3.99 -17.32 6.02
CA ALA A 91 -3.33 -16.18 5.41
C ALA A 91 -2.37 -15.48 6.40
N TRP A 92 -2.79 -15.39 7.67
CA TRP A 92 -1.94 -14.83 8.72
C TRP A 92 -0.69 -15.67 8.95
N GLU A 93 -0.80 -16.98 9.04
CA GLU A 93 0.35 -17.88 9.20
C GLU A 93 1.35 -17.71 8.05
N ILE A 94 0.87 -17.62 6.81
CA ILE A 94 1.70 -17.39 5.63
C ILE A 94 2.44 -16.03 5.75
N VAL A 95 1.73 -14.97 6.12
CA VAL A 95 2.33 -13.64 6.30
C VAL A 95 3.37 -13.68 7.41
N ALA A 96 3.05 -14.25 8.56
CA ALA A 96 3.96 -14.35 9.72
C ALA A 96 5.22 -15.17 9.39
N GLN A 97 5.08 -16.23 8.60
CA GLN A 97 6.22 -17.01 8.12
C GLN A 97 7.11 -16.20 7.17
N ARG A 98 6.50 -15.52 6.20
CA ARG A 98 7.22 -14.72 5.19
C ARG A 98 7.94 -13.53 5.80
N ARG A 99 7.36 -12.86 6.79
CA ARG A 99 8.02 -11.75 7.50
C ARG A 99 9.35 -12.16 8.12
N ARG A 100 9.42 -13.36 8.69
CA ARG A 100 10.61 -13.88 9.38
C ARG A 100 11.69 -14.41 8.45
N SER A 101 11.35 -14.64 7.19
CA SER A 101 12.28 -15.17 6.21
C SER A 101 13.14 -14.06 5.62
N SER A 102 14.47 -14.19 5.74
CA SER A 102 15.43 -13.32 5.05
C SER A 102 15.50 -13.57 3.54
N ARG A 103 14.98 -14.71 3.07
CA ARG A 103 14.94 -15.04 1.63
C ARG A 103 13.74 -14.44 0.90
N VAL A 104 12.80 -13.88 1.62
CA VAL A 104 11.60 -13.29 1.04
C VAL A 104 11.82 -11.79 0.86
N GLN A 105 11.85 -11.34 -0.38
CA GLN A 105 11.84 -9.92 -0.73
C GLN A 105 10.60 -9.25 -0.14
N LYS A 106 10.80 -8.08 0.46
CA LYS A 106 9.76 -7.27 1.07
C LYS A 106 9.63 -5.97 0.32
N GLU A 107 8.42 -5.60 -0.01
CA GLU A 107 8.14 -4.39 -0.77
C GLU A 107 7.02 -3.58 -0.12
N VAL A 108 7.15 -2.26 -0.18
CA VAL A 108 6.05 -1.31 0.08
C VAL A 108 5.69 -0.64 -1.23
N TRP A 109 4.41 -0.67 -1.56
CA TRP A 109 3.88 -0.01 -2.74
C TRP A 109 2.96 1.14 -2.31
N ILE A 110 3.30 2.34 -2.74
CA ILE A 110 2.47 3.52 -2.61
C ILE A 110 1.79 3.74 -3.96
N VAL A 111 0.46 3.70 -3.98
CA VAL A 111 -0.33 3.90 -5.20
C VAL A 111 -1.16 5.17 -5.05
N SER A 112 -0.86 6.18 -5.84
CA SER A 112 -1.47 7.52 -5.77
C SER A 112 -2.18 7.83 -7.10
N ALA A 113 -3.33 7.17 -7.32
CA ALA A 113 -4.10 7.34 -8.54
C ALA A 113 -4.89 8.67 -8.53
N ASN A 114 -4.72 9.50 -9.58
CA ASN A 114 -5.38 10.82 -9.74
C ASN A 114 -5.17 11.81 -8.58
N SER A 115 -4.18 11.57 -7.73
CA SER A 115 -3.85 12.48 -6.62
C SER A 115 -2.44 13.05 -6.69
N PHE A 116 -1.60 12.48 -7.56
CA PHE A 116 -0.24 12.96 -7.83
C PHE A 116 0.12 12.70 -9.29
N SER A 117 0.72 13.67 -9.97
CA SER A 117 1.13 13.58 -11.38
C SER A 117 2.65 13.47 -11.51
N ALA A 118 3.11 12.39 -12.14
CA ALA A 118 4.52 12.20 -12.48
C ALA A 118 5.01 13.28 -13.46
N THR A 119 4.23 13.54 -14.52
CA THR A 119 4.59 14.55 -15.53
C THR A 119 4.74 15.95 -14.94
N HIS A 120 3.78 16.37 -14.10
CA HIS A 120 3.89 17.68 -13.42
C HIS A 120 5.11 17.71 -12.50
N PHE A 121 5.36 16.63 -11.76
CA PHE A 121 6.50 16.52 -10.86
C PHE A 121 7.83 16.67 -11.59
N GLU A 122 8.01 15.95 -12.68
CA GLU A 122 9.22 16.02 -13.51
C GLU A 122 9.44 17.42 -14.07
N ILE A 123 8.40 18.06 -14.62
CA ILE A 123 8.48 19.45 -15.10
C ILE A 123 8.93 20.41 -14.00
N GLN A 124 8.41 20.27 -12.77
CA GLN A 124 8.79 21.16 -11.67
C GLN A 124 10.22 20.90 -11.18
N LEU A 125 10.65 19.64 -11.10
CA LEU A 125 12.02 19.29 -10.73
C LEU A 125 13.05 19.84 -11.73
N ASN A 126 12.74 19.75 -13.04
CA ASN A 126 13.61 20.27 -14.10
C ASN A 126 13.80 21.79 -14.06
N LYS A 127 12.91 22.53 -13.38
CA LYS A 127 13.09 23.97 -13.12
C LYS A 127 14.09 24.28 -11.99
N GLY A 128 14.56 23.25 -11.28
CA GLY A 128 15.46 23.39 -10.14
C GLY A 128 14.89 24.30 -9.05
N HIS A 129 15.64 25.30 -8.63
CA HIS A 129 15.21 26.27 -7.58
C HIS A 129 14.00 27.12 -7.97
N ASN A 130 13.64 27.17 -9.27
CA ASN A 130 12.44 27.84 -9.78
C ASN A 130 11.21 26.91 -9.84
N GLY A 131 11.36 25.67 -9.41
CA GLY A 131 10.25 24.73 -9.30
C GLY A 131 9.29 25.10 -8.17
N SER A 132 8.09 24.52 -8.19
CA SER A 132 7.13 24.76 -7.12
C SER A 132 7.65 24.21 -5.78
N GLN A 133 7.47 24.97 -4.73
CA GLN A 133 7.88 24.56 -3.38
C GLN A 133 7.24 23.25 -2.94
N GLU A 134 5.96 23.03 -3.31
CA GLU A 134 5.25 21.78 -3.02
C GLU A 134 5.88 20.56 -3.69
N SER A 135 6.35 20.72 -4.94
CA SER A 135 7.02 19.63 -5.66
C SER A 135 8.40 19.33 -5.07
N LEU A 136 9.13 20.37 -4.62
CA LEU A 136 10.41 20.18 -3.93
C LEU A 136 10.22 19.48 -2.57
N GLN A 137 9.16 19.83 -1.84
CA GLN A 137 8.80 19.14 -0.60
C GLN A 137 8.41 17.68 -0.87
N ALA A 138 7.64 17.40 -1.95
CA ALA A 138 7.32 16.04 -2.35
C ALA A 138 8.58 15.22 -2.65
N TYR A 139 9.55 15.82 -3.35
CA TYR A 139 10.85 15.17 -3.60
C TYR A 139 11.56 14.81 -2.30
N GLN A 140 11.64 15.73 -1.33
CA GLN A 140 12.26 15.47 -0.03
C GLN A 140 11.58 14.34 0.73
N LEU A 141 10.23 14.29 0.71
CA LEU A 141 9.46 13.21 1.31
C LEU A 141 9.81 11.86 0.65
N ILE A 142 9.81 11.79 -0.66
CA ILE A 142 10.14 10.56 -1.41
C ILE A 142 11.56 10.09 -1.05
N GLN A 143 12.54 10.97 -1.02
CA GLN A 143 13.92 10.62 -0.64
C GLN A 143 14.01 10.11 0.80
N SER A 144 13.30 10.72 1.73
CA SER A 144 13.21 10.27 3.12
C SER A 144 12.60 8.85 3.22
N TRP A 145 11.54 8.58 2.46
CA TRP A 145 10.88 7.28 2.45
C TRP A 145 11.74 6.18 1.83
N ILE A 146 12.43 6.49 0.72
CA ILE A 146 13.39 5.56 0.10
C ILE A 146 14.50 5.22 1.10
N SER A 147 15.04 6.22 1.79
CA SER A 147 16.07 6.02 2.81
C SER A 147 15.56 5.15 3.95
N THR A 148 14.35 5.42 4.45
CA THR A 148 13.75 4.63 5.53
C THR A 148 13.49 3.18 5.10
N ALA A 149 12.95 2.96 3.91
CA ALA A 149 12.69 1.62 3.39
C ALA A 149 13.99 0.83 3.22
N ASN A 150 15.01 1.43 2.57
CA ASN A 150 16.31 0.80 2.37
C ASN A 150 17.02 0.45 3.68
N SER A 151 16.90 1.31 4.70
CA SER A 151 17.47 1.03 6.04
C SER A 151 16.82 -0.17 6.74
N ASN A 152 15.67 -0.63 6.25
CA ASN A 152 14.92 -1.77 6.77
C ASN A 152 14.91 -2.97 5.81
N ASP A 153 15.75 -3.01 4.79
CA ASP A 153 15.76 -4.07 3.77
C ASP A 153 14.39 -4.24 3.07
N VAL A 154 13.72 -3.14 2.79
CA VAL A 154 12.42 -3.09 2.12
C VAL A 154 12.51 -2.24 0.86
N ASP A 155 12.08 -2.78 -0.27
CA ASP A 155 11.99 -2.02 -1.52
C ASP A 155 10.74 -1.13 -1.52
N LEU A 156 10.93 0.15 -1.83
CA LEU A 156 9.83 1.09 -2.00
C LEU A 156 9.54 1.31 -3.48
N LYS A 157 8.26 1.14 -3.86
CA LYS A 157 7.75 1.47 -5.20
C LYS A 157 6.61 2.48 -5.11
N ILE A 158 6.67 3.51 -5.94
CA ILE A 158 5.65 4.57 -5.98
C ILE A 158 5.02 4.59 -7.37
N PHE A 159 3.72 4.35 -7.41
CA PHE A 159 2.91 4.37 -8.62
C PHE A 159 2.01 5.59 -8.59
N VAL A 160 2.13 6.44 -9.59
CA VAL A 160 1.37 7.70 -9.70
C VAL A 160 0.77 7.84 -11.11
N SER A 161 -0.13 8.79 -11.26
CA SER A 161 -0.70 9.10 -12.57
C SER A 161 0.35 9.75 -13.48
N VAL A 162 0.27 9.46 -14.75
CA VAL A 162 1.07 10.08 -15.82
C VAL A 162 0.53 11.45 -16.20
#